data_634b5469a37c205dac3f2148e370fcf1
#
_entry.id   634b5469a37c205dac3f2148e370fcf1
#
_cell.length_a   1.000
_cell.length_b   1.000
_cell.length_c   1.000
_cell.angle_alpha   90.00
_cell.angle_beta   90.00
_cell.angle_gamma   90.00
#
_symmetry.space_group_name_H-M   'P 1'
#
loop_
_entity.id
_entity.type
_entity.pdbx_description
1 polymer ?
#
loop_
_entity_poly.entity_id
_entity_poly.type
_entity_poly.pdbx_seq_one_letter_code
_entity_poly.pdbx_strand_id
1 'polypeptide(L)'
;EMLRRLVGSEMCIRDRAPTEVLAEQHYRNLCQWLPQLHVSVALLTGSTPRPRRRELLDDLANGSLKVLVGTHALLEDPVVFNRLGLVVVDEQHRFGVHQRDRLLNKGLQPHLLTMTATPIPRTLALSMHGDLDVSQIDELPPGRTPIRTRMLTAAKREKAYELIREAVSY
;
A
#
# COMPACT_ATOMS: atom_id res chain seq x y z
N GLU A 1 5.61 17.05 3.31
CA GLU A 1 4.83 18.28 3.03
C GLU A 1 3.48 17.98 2.40
N MET A 2 3.39 17.06 1.45
CA MET A 2 2.14 16.62 0.82
C MET A 2 1.15 16.01 1.86
N LEU A 3 1.62 15.14 2.75
CA LEU A 3 0.81 14.58 3.85
C LEU A 3 0.35 15.66 4.84
N ARG A 4 1.16 16.68 5.15
CA ARG A 4 0.74 17.81 6.00
C ARG A 4 -0.41 18.61 5.41
N ARG A 5 -0.42 18.84 4.10
CA ARG A 5 -1.52 19.55 3.42
C ARG A 5 -2.80 18.71 3.36
N LEU A 6 -2.67 17.38 3.20
CA LEU A 6 -3.79 16.47 3.18
C LEU A 6 -4.42 16.30 4.58
N VAL A 7 -3.60 16.23 5.62
CA VAL A 7 -4.06 16.06 7.02
C VAL A 7 -4.79 17.30 7.55
N GLY A 8 -4.43 18.50 7.09
CA GLY A 8 -5.12 19.74 7.49
C GLY A 8 -6.52 19.93 6.92
N SER A 9 -6.96 19.09 6.00
CA SER A 9 -8.22 19.24 5.25
C SER A 9 -9.35 18.28 5.69
N GLU A 10 -9.27 17.65 6.85
CA GLU A 10 -10.27 16.66 7.33
C GLU A 10 -10.49 15.46 6.38
N MET A 11 -9.52 15.14 5.53
CA MET A 11 -9.63 14.06 4.56
C MET A 11 -9.23 12.71 5.15
N CYS A 12 -9.97 11.67 4.81
CA CYS A 12 -9.59 10.30 5.09
C CYS A 12 -8.62 9.79 4.01
N ILE A 13 -7.58 9.07 4.44
CA ILE A 13 -6.61 8.41 3.58
C ILE A 13 -6.84 6.91 3.70
N ARG A 14 -6.79 6.23 2.57
CA ARG A 14 -6.91 4.79 2.49
C ARG A 14 -5.69 4.20 1.85
N ASP A 15 -5.03 3.28 2.54
CA ASP A 15 -3.91 2.50 2.03
C ASP A 15 -4.30 1.03 1.89
N ARG A 16 -4.12 0.47 0.71
CA ARG A 16 -4.43 -0.91 0.41
C ARG A 16 -3.20 -1.69 -0.02
N ALA A 17 -2.94 -2.76 0.72
CA ALA A 17 -1.91 -3.75 0.43
C ALA A 17 -2.52 -5.05 -0.11
N PRO A 18 -1.81 -5.80 -0.96
CA PRO A 18 -2.28 -7.05 -1.54
C PRO A 18 -2.39 -8.20 -0.55
N THR A 19 -1.66 -8.16 0.54
CA THR A 19 -1.64 -9.18 1.59
C THR A 19 -1.80 -8.57 2.98
N GLU A 20 -2.25 -9.35 3.95
CA GLU A 20 -2.36 -8.91 5.34
C GLU A 20 -1.00 -8.55 5.94
N VAL A 21 0.05 -9.29 5.61
CA VAL A 21 1.42 -9.03 6.07
C VAL A 21 1.91 -7.66 5.60
N LEU A 22 1.67 -7.32 4.34
CA LEU A 22 2.06 -6.03 3.80
C LEU A 22 1.19 -4.89 4.36
N ALA A 23 -0.10 -5.13 4.56
CA ALA A 23 -0.99 -4.18 5.23
C ALA A 23 -0.53 -3.89 6.67
N GLU A 24 -0.12 -4.91 7.42
CA GLU A 24 0.46 -4.74 8.76
C GLU A 24 1.76 -3.95 8.73
N GLN A 25 2.63 -4.19 7.76
CA GLN A 25 3.89 -3.45 7.61
C GLN A 25 3.62 -1.97 7.34
N HIS A 26 2.73 -1.64 6.42
CA HIS A 26 2.30 -0.27 6.16
C HIS A 26 1.70 0.38 7.42
N TYR A 27 0.79 -0.33 8.08
CA TYR A 27 0.18 0.13 9.33
C TYR A 27 1.22 0.45 10.40
N ARG A 28 2.20 -0.43 10.65
CA ARG A 28 3.28 -0.22 11.62
C ARG A 28 4.11 1.02 11.30
N ASN A 29 4.48 1.20 10.03
CA ASN A 29 5.23 2.38 9.59
C ASN A 29 4.43 3.67 9.79
N LEU A 30 3.15 3.67 9.41
CA LEU A 30 2.28 4.83 9.58
C LEU A 30 2.05 5.16 11.06
N CYS A 31 1.94 4.15 11.93
CA CYS A 31 1.85 4.33 13.38
C CYS A 31 3.10 4.98 14.00
N GLN A 32 4.26 4.90 13.36
CA GLN A 32 5.48 5.58 13.82
C GLN A 32 5.50 7.06 13.40
N TRP A 33 4.92 7.40 12.26
CA TRP A 33 5.03 8.74 11.67
C TRP A 33 3.83 9.65 11.97
N LEU A 34 2.63 9.11 11.90
CA LEU A 34 1.40 9.91 11.93
C LEU A 34 0.95 10.39 13.31
N PRO A 35 1.24 9.71 14.44
CA PRO A 35 0.90 10.24 15.76
C PRO A 35 1.52 11.61 16.06
N GLN A 36 2.71 11.88 15.52
CA GLN A 36 3.37 13.20 15.63
C GLN A 36 2.55 14.32 14.96
N LEU A 37 1.63 13.97 14.07
CA LEU A 37 0.74 14.87 13.37
C LEU A 37 -0.70 14.83 13.92
N HIS A 38 -0.93 14.14 15.03
CA HIS A 38 -2.25 13.90 15.63
C HIS A 38 -3.25 13.22 14.68
N VAL A 39 -2.75 12.31 13.82
CA VAL A 39 -3.55 11.57 12.84
C VAL A 39 -3.79 10.16 13.33
N SER A 40 -5.07 9.78 13.44
CA SER A 40 -5.50 8.44 13.82
C SER A 40 -5.33 7.46 12.65
N VAL A 41 -4.74 6.31 12.93
CA VAL A 41 -4.50 5.23 11.96
C VAL A 41 -5.10 3.93 12.47
N ALA A 42 -5.74 3.17 11.62
CA ALA A 42 -6.24 1.84 11.94
C ALA A 42 -5.98 0.83 10.82
N LEU A 43 -6.00 -0.46 11.19
CA LEU A 43 -5.86 -1.58 10.29
C LEU A 43 -7.18 -2.36 10.20
N LEU A 44 -7.64 -2.63 8.97
CA LEU A 44 -8.82 -3.45 8.69
C LEU A 44 -8.47 -4.56 7.71
N THR A 45 -8.53 -5.79 8.18
CA THR A 45 -8.27 -7.01 7.38
C THR A 45 -9.44 -7.97 7.48
N GLY A 46 -9.38 -9.08 6.74
CA GLY A 46 -10.35 -10.17 6.86
C GLY A 46 -10.39 -10.81 8.24
N SER A 47 -9.26 -10.83 8.95
CA SER A 47 -9.11 -11.39 10.30
C SER A 47 -9.54 -10.44 11.44
N THR A 48 -9.91 -9.19 11.14
CA THR A 48 -10.33 -8.22 12.17
C THR A 48 -11.62 -8.70 12.88
N PRO A 49 -11.62 -8.83 14.24
CA PRO A 49 -12.78 -9.29 15.00
C PRO A 49 -14.01 -8.39 14.80
N ARG A 50 -15.20 -8.99 14.74
CA ARG A 50 -16.46 -8.26 14.46
C ARG A 50 -16.71 -7.04 15.36
N PRO A 51 -16.51 -7.09 16.69
CA PRO A 51 -16.70 -5.92 17.54
C PRO A 51 -15.77 -4.76 17.15
N ARG A 52 -14.47 -5.06 16.98
CA ARG A 52 -13.46 -4.06 16.57
C ARG A 52 -13.75 -3.49 15.19
N ARG A 53 -14.19 -4.35 14.27
CA ARG A 53 -14.60 -3.91 12.92
C ARG A 53 -15.72 -2.87 12.99
N ARG A 54 -16.74 -3.09 13.83
CA ARG A 54 -17.86 -2.15 14.00
C ARG A 54 -17.38 -0.79 14.50
N GLU A 55 -16.57 -0.76 15.55
CA GLU A 55 -15.98 0.47 16.08
C GLU A 55 -15.21 1.25 15.00
N LEU A 56 -14.36 0.55 14.23
CA LEU A 56 -13.58 1.17 13.15
C LEU A 56 -14.46 1.75 12.05
N LEU A 57 -15.56 1.09 11.69
CA LEU A 57 -16.50 1.58 10.70
C LEU A 57 -17.27 2.81 11.19
N ASP A 58 -17.66 2.82 12.46
CA ASP A 58 -18.32 3.98 13.09
C ASP A 58 -17.36 5.18 13.15
N ASP A 59 -16.10 4.97 13.56
CA ASP A 59 -15.06 5.99 13.60
C ASP A 59 -14.72 6.54 12.21
N LEU A 60 -14.78 5.70 11.19
CA LEU A 60 -14.57 6.09 9.81
C LEU A 60 -15.72 6.94 9.26
N ALA A 61 -16.95 6.52 9.57
CA ALA A 61 -18.16 7.22 9.12
C ALA A 61 -18.35 8.58 9.81
N ASN A 62 -17.98 8.72 11.07
CA ASN A 62 -18.04 9.97 11.80
C ASN A 62 -16.81 10.88 11.56
N GLY A 63 -15.76 10.36 10.92
CA GLY A 63 -14.54 11.12 10.57
C GLY A 63 -13.52 11.25 11.68
N SER A 64 -13.65 10.56 12.81
CA SER A 64 -12.63 10.50 13.87
C SER A 64 -11.41 9.67 13.44
N LEU A 65 -11.61 8.64 12.61
CA LEU A 65 -10.53 7.89 11.98
C LEU A 65 -10.12 8.53 10.65
N LYS A 66 -8.86 8.94 10.55
CA LYS A 66 -8.34 9.67 9.39
C LYS A 66 -7.63 8.78 8.37
N VAL A 67 -6.97 7.72 8.83
CA VAL A 67 -6.21 6.80 7.96
C VAL A 67 -6.65 5.37 8.23
N LEU A 68 -7.07 4.68 7.18
CA LEU A 68 -7.43 3.28 7.22
C LEU A 68 -6.54 2.48 6.28
N VAL A 69 -5.78 1.55 6.82
CA VAL A 69 -4.94 0.59 6.10
C VAL A 69 -5.65 -0.75 6.04
N GLY A 70 -5.52 -1.48 4.96
CA GLY A 70 -6.09 -2.82 4.91
C GLY A 70 -5.94 -3.52 3.57
N THR A 71 -6.63 -4.63 3.43
CA THR A 71 -6.66 -5.49 2.24
C THR A 71 -7.96 -5.30 1.44
N HIS A 72 -8.41 -6.34 0.75
CA HIS A 72 -9.71 -6.37 0.06
C HIS A 72 -10.92 -6.06 0.97
N ALA A 73 -10.80 -6.26 2.28
CA ALA A 73 -11.83 -5.92 3.26
C ALA A 73 -12.29 -4.44 3.17
N LEU A 74 -11.42 -3.57 2.67
CA LEU A 74 -11.73 -2.17 2.45
C LEU A 74 -12.73 -1.94 1.30
N LEU A 75 -12.89 -2.89 0.37
CA LEU A 75 -13.81 -2.80 -0.76
C LEU A 75 -15.25 -3.11 -0.39
N GLU A 76 -15.46 -3.74 0.76
CA GLU A 76 -16.79 -4.19 1.19
C GLU A 76 -17.74 -3.01 1.36
N ASP A 77 -19.01 -3.24 1.09
CA ASP A 77 -20.05 -2.20 1.10
C ASP A 77 -20.23 -1.49 2.46
N PRO A 78 -20.08 -2.17 3.61
CA PRO A 78 -20.18 -1.50 4.91
C PRO A 78 -19.12 -0.45 5.19
N VAL A 79 -18.04 -0.40 4.41
CA VAL A 79 -16.96 0.58 4.60
C VAL A 79 -17.37 1.91 3.97
N VAL A 80 -17.84 2.83 4.80
CA VAL A 80 -18.25 4.19 4.40
C VAL A 80 -17.26 5.19 4.99
N PHE A 81 -16.79 6.11 4.15
CA PHE A 81 -15.89 7.20 4.56
C PHE A 81 -16.69 8.48 4.70
N ASN A 82 -16.47 9.23 5.77
CA ASN A 82 -17.07 10.55 5.91
C ASN A 82 -16.67 11.45 4.74
N ARG A 83 -15.35 11.48 4.44
CA ARG A 83 -14.81 12.34 3.38
C ARG A 83 -13.52 11.76 2.85
N LEU A 84 -13.60 10.82 1.91
CA LEU A 84 -12.45 10.18 1.30
C LEU A 84 -11.75 11.16 0.34
N GLY A 85 -10.52 11.53 0.64
CA GLY A 85 -9.73 12.45 -0.15
C GLY A 85 -8.54 11.84 -0.88
N LEU A 86 -7.97 10.75 -0.36
CA LEU A 86 -6.85 10.07 -0.99
C LEU A 86 -7.01 8.56 -0.88
N VAL A 87 -6.77 7.89 -2.00
CA VAL A 87 -6.67 6.44 -2.11
C VAL A 87 -5.26 6.08 -2.54
N VAL A 88 -4.58 5.26 -1.75
CA VAL A 88 -3.26 4.70 -2.10
C VAL A 88 -3.44 3.21 -2.39
N VAL A 89 -2.89 2.74 -3.50
CA VAL A 89 -2.95 1.34 -3.94
C VAL A 89 -1.54 0.85 -4.20
N ASP A 90 -1.09 -0.07 -3.37
CA ASP A 90 0.20 -0.74 -3.57
C ASP A 90 0.02 -1.99 -4.43
N GLU A 91 1.05 -2.32 -5.23
CA GLU A 91 1.08 -3.47 -6.15
C GLU A 91 -0.14 -3.51 -7.11
N GLN A 92 -0.28 -2.45 -7.89
CA GLN A 92 -1.42 -2.23 -8.81
C GLN A 92 -1.74 -3.42 -9.71
N HIS A 93 -0.76 -4.23 -10.11
CA HIS A 93 -0.96 -5.37 -11.02
C HIS A 93 -1.89 -6.47 -10.45
N ARG A 94 -2.11 -6.49 -9.13
CA ARG A 94 -3.06 -7.38 -8.45
C ARG A 94 -4.47 -6.79 -8.32
N PHE A 95 -4.72 -5.68 -8.99
CA PHE A 95 -5.95 -4.90 -8.86
C PHE A 95 -6.77 -4.93 -10.14
N GLY A 96 -7.95 -5.53 -10.09
CA GLY A 96 -8.89 -5.49 -11.22
C GLY A 96 -9.48 -4.08 -11.42
N VAL A 97 -9.77 -3.70 -12.67
CA VAL A 97 -10.35 -2.41 -13.04
C VAL A 97 -11.62 -2.11 -12.23
N HIS A 98 -12.52 -3.07 -12.10
CA HIS A 98 -13.77 -2.92 -11.31
C HIS A 98 -13.55 -2.64 -9.83
N GLN A 99 -12.46 -3.13 -9.26
CA GLN A 99 -12.14 -2.87 -7.85
C GLN A 99 -11.68 -1.43 -7.65
N ARG A 100 -10.98 -0.86 -8.63
CA ARG A 100 -10.56 0.54 -8.63
C ARG A 100 -11.76 1.48 -8.71
N ASP A 101 -12.70 1.21 -9.60
CA ASP A 101 -13.92 2.00 -9.74
C ASP A 101 -14.76 1.98 -8.45
N ARG A 102 -14.90 0.81 -7.82
CA ARG A 102 -15.57 0.70 -6.50
C ARG A 102 -14.90 1.53 -5.41
N LEU A 103 -13.57 1.68 -5.47
CA LEU A 103 -12.84 2.53 -4.52
C LEU A 103 -13.11 4.01 -4.74
N LEU A 104 -13.00 4.45 -5.97
CA LEU A 104 -13.20 5.85 -6.35
C LEU A 104 -14.64 6.29 -6.09
N ASN A 105 -15.60 5.40 -6.31
CA ASN A 105 -17.02 5.67 -6.06
C ASN A 105 -17.40 5.78 -4.57
N LYS A 106 -16.48 5.46 -3.63
CA LYS A 106 -16.69 5.65 -2.19
C LYS A 106 -16.45 7.08 -1.71
N GLY A 107 -16.01 7.98 -2.59
CA GLY A 107 -15.75 9.40 -2.28
C GLY A 107 -16.15 10.32 -3.42
N LEU A 108 -16.23 11.61 -3.11
CA LEU A 108 -16.43 12.67 -4.11
C LEU A 108 -15.08 13.01 -4.74
N GLN A 109 -14.69 12.29 -5.80
CA GLN A 109 -13.44 12.50 -6.56
C GLN A 109 -12.16 12.42 -5.68
N PRO A 110 -11.88 11.31 -4.99
CA PRO A 110 -10.66 11.19 -4.22
C PRO A 110 -9.43 11.16 -5.16
N HIS A 111 -8.32 11.71 -4.70
CA HIS A 111 -7.03 11.52 -5.38
C HIS A 111 -6.63 10.04 -5.34
N LEU A 112 -6.03 9.57 -6.41
CA LEU A 112 -5.56 8.19 -6.52
C LEU A 112 -4.05 8.15 -6.72
N LEU A 113 -3.35 7.47 -5.82
CA LEU A 113 -1.93 7.13 -5.95
C LEU A 113 -1.81 5.62 -6.12
N THR A 114 -1.27 5.20 -7.24
CA THR A 114 -0.96 3.78 -7.50
C THR A 114 0.55 3.57 -7.52
N MET A 115 1.01 2.52 -6.83
CA MET A 115 2.41 2.16 -6.76
C MET A 115 2.63 0.76 -7.34
N THR A 116 3.75 0.54 -7.98
CA THR A 116 4.15 -0.77 -8.50
C THR A 116 5.66 -0.89 -8.57
N ALA A 117 6.18 -2.06 -8.21
CA ALA A 117 7.59 -2.39 -8.38
C ALA A 117 7.93 -2.88 -9.80
N THR A 118 6.92 -3.21 -10.61
CA THR A 118 7.12 -3.61 -12.00
C THR A 118 7.03 -2.39 -12.91
N PRO A 119 8.13 -1.92 -13.51
CA PRO A 119 8.09 -0.76 -14.38
C PRO A 119 7.25 -1.07 -15.63
N ILE A 120 6.17 -0.33 -15.80
CA ILE A 120 5.44 -0.30 -17.06
C ILE A 120 6.10 0.77 -17.93
N PRO A 121 6.51 0.47 -19.18
CA PRO A 121 7.05 1.49 -20.06
C PRO A 121 6.12 2.72 -20.10
N ARG A 122 6.68 3.93 -19.97
CA ARG A 122 5.91 5.19 -19.88
C ARG A 122 4.89 5.33 -21.01
N THR A 123 5.26 4.92 -22.22
CA THR A 123 4.37 4.93 -23.37
C THR A 123 3.16 4.01 -23.22
N LEU A 124 3.34 2.83 -22.60
CA LEU A 124 2.25 1.89 -22.33
C LEU A 124 1.39 2.37 -21.16
N ALA A 125 1.99 2.98 -20.13
CA ALA A 125 1.25 3.56 -19.03
C ALA A 125 0.34 4.71 -19.47
N LEU A 126 0.82 5.58 -20.36
CA LEU A 126 0.05 6.67 -20.95
C LEU A 126 -1.09 6.15 -21.85
N SER A 127 -0.86 5.06 -22.60
CA SER A 127 -1.92 4.48 -23.46
C SER A 127 -2.99 3.72 -22.69
N MET A 128 -2.65 3.15 -21.53
CA MET A 128 -3.59 2.38 -20.71
C MET A 128 -4.32 3.24 -19.65
N HIS A 129 -3.74 4.38 -19.28
CA HIS A 129 -4.20 5.22 -18.19
C HIS A 129 -4.01 6.71 -18.53
N GLY A 130 -4.51 7.14 -19.68
CA GLY A 130 -4.28 8.46 -20.28
C GLY A 130 -4.41 9.70 -19.36
N ASP A 131 -5.03 9.53 -18.19
CA ASP A 131 -5.29 10.60 -17.22
C ASP A 131 -4.38 10.55 -15.97
N LEU A 132 -3.32 9.70 -15.96
CA LEU A 132 -2.42 9.58 -14.82
C LEU A 132 -1.04 10.18 -15.09
N ASP A 133 -0.61 11.03 -14.16
CA ASP A 133 0.78 11.46 -14.09
C ASP A 133 1.67 10.31 -13.57
N VAL A 134 2.82 10.11 -14.22
CA VAL A 134 3.76 9.03 -13.89
C VAL A 134 5.03 9.61 -13.30
N SER A 135 5.35 9.20 -12.08
CA SER A 135 6.63 9.45 -11.41
C SER A 135 7.40 8.15 -11.27
N GLN A 136 8.67 8.16 -11.60
CA GLN A 136 9.55 7.00 -11.51
C GLN A 136 10.66 7.26 -10.49
N ILE A 137 10.89 6.29 -9.60
CA ILE A 137 12.01 6.29 -8.65
C ILE A 137 13.00 5.24 -9.16
N ASP A 138 14.13 5.68 -9.70
CA ASP A 138 15.16 4.86 -10.33
C ASP A 138 16.44 4.72 -9.49
N GLU A 139 16.50 5.38 -8.35
CA GLU A 139 17.60 5.29 -7.40
C GLU A 139 17.34 4.23 -6.31
N LEU A 140 18.38 3.49 -5.95
CA LEU A 140 18.33 2.56 -4.82
C LEU A 140 18.44 3.33 -3.50
N PRO A 141 17.76 2.86 -2.43
CA PRO A 141 17.93 3.46 -1.10
C PRO A 141 19.39 3.48 -0.65
N PRO A 142 19.83 4.54 0.06
CA PRO A 142 21.18 4.61 0.60
C PRO A 142 21.52 3.39 1.46
N GLY A 143 22.71 2.83 1.27
CA GLY A 143 23.20 1.66 2.03
C GLY A 143 22.76 0.30 1.49
N ARG A 144 21.99 0.23 0.43
CA ARG A 144 21.65 -1.05 -0.20
C ARG A 144 22.79 -1.55 -1.05
N THR A 145 23.40 -2.65 -0.65
CA THR A 145 24.45 -3.32 -1.45
C THR A 145 23.84 -3.99 -2.68
N PRO A 146 24.48 -3.91 -3.86
CA PRO A 146 24.02 -4.61 -5.06
C PRO A 146 23.92 -6.11 -4.85
N ILE A 147 22.83 -6.71 -5.33
CA ILE A 147 22.63 -8.16 -5.26
C ILE A 147 23.57 -8.81 -6.27
N ARG A 148 24.40 -9.76 -5.80
CA ARG A 148 25.27 -10.57 -6.66
C ARG A 148 24.53 -11.84 -7.06
N THR A 149 24.06 -11.90 -8.30
CA THR A 149 23.42 -13.10 -8.85
C THR A 149 24.48 -13.99 -9.51
N ARG A 150 24.49 -15.28 -9.17
CA ARG A 150 25.36 -16.30 -9.81
C ARG A 150 24.49 -17.41 -10.36
N MET A 151 24.73 -17.78 -11.61
CA MET A 151 24.08 -18.91 -12.23
C MET A 151 24.98 -20.14 -12.10
N LEU A 152 24.45 -21.22 -11.57
CA LEU A 152 25.14 -22.51 -11.44
C LEU A 152 24.38 -23.57 -12.21
N THR A 153 25.11 -24.45 -12.88
CA THR A 153 24.51 -25.60 -13.55
C THR A 153 24.04 -26.65 -12.55
N ALA A 154 23.13 -27.53 -12.93
CA ALA A 154 22.62 -28.60 -12.07
C ALA A 154 23.73 -29.49 -11.49
N ALA A 155 24.82 -29.71 -12.24
CA ALA A 155 26.00 -30.47 -11.79
C ALA A 155 26.78 -29.78 -10.63
N LYS A 156 26.57 -28.49 -10.39
CA LYS A 156 27.23 -27.70 -9.32
C LYS A 156 26.29 -27.39 -8.14
N ARG A 157 25.27 -28.21 -7.95
CA ARG A 157 24.25 -27.98 -6.89
C ARG A 157 24.87 -27.98 -5.48
N GLU A 158 25.81 -28.86 -5.21
CA GLU A 158 26.55 -28.90 -3.91
C GLU A 158 27.25 -27.57 -3.62
N LYS A 159 27.87 -26.98 -4.62
CA LYS A 159 28.53 -25.69 -4.48
C LYS A 159 27.54 -24.55 -4.19
N ALA A 160 26.28 -24.64 -4.67
CA ALA A 160 25.24 -23.69 -4.31
C ALA A 160 24.89 -23.77 -2.82
N TYR A 161 24.78 -24.99 -2.29
CA TYR A 161 24.51 -25.18 -0.86
C TYR A 161 25.69 -24.72 0.04
N GLU A 162 26.92 -24.91 -0.39
CA GLU A 162 28.09 -24.38 0.32
C GLU A 162 28.04 -22.85 0.40
N LEU A 163 27.81 -22.17 -0.71
CA LEU A 163 27.69 -20.71 -0.76
C LEU A 163 26.54 -20.18 0.11
N ILE A 164 25.42 -20.90 0.18
CA ILE A 164 24.29 -20.54 1.05
C ILE A 164 24.70 -20.68 2.53
N ARG A 165 25.37 -21.78 2.90
CA ARG A 165 25.84 -21.98 4.27
C ARG A 165 26.83 -20.91 4.70
N GLU A 166 27.79 -20.56 3.84
CA GLU A 166 28.73 -19.46 4.09
C GLU A 166 28.02 -18.12 4.28
N ALA A 167 26.97 -17.83 3.47
CA ALA A 167 26.23 -16.57 3.56
C ALA A 167 25.32 -16.47 4.81
N VAL A 168 24.87 -17.59 5.37
CA VAL A 168 24.00 -17.64 6.56
C VAL A 168 24.81 -17.70 7.86
N SER A 169 26.08 -18.07 7.81
CA SER A 169 26.96 -18.12 8.98
C SER A 169 27.58 -16.78 9.38
N TYR A 170 27.18 -15.70 8.70
CA TYR A 170 27.46 -14.30 9.03
C TYR A 170 26.16 -13.62 9.49
#